data_984c8882fdfa852645fb1e21e5b40d67
#
_entry.id   984c8882fdfa852645fb1e21e5b40d67
#
_cell.length_a   1.000
_cell.length_b   1.000
_cell.length_c   1.000
_cell.angle_alpha   90.00
_cell.angle_beta   90.00
_cell.angle_gamma   90.00
#
_symmetry.space_group_name_H-M   'P 1'
#
loop_
_entity.id
_entity.type
_entity.pdbx_description
1 polymer ?
#
loop_
_entity_poly.entity_id
_entity_poly.type
_entity_poly.pdbx_seq_one_letter_code
_entity_poly.pdbx_strand_id
1 'polypeptide(L)'
;MDTADYVTPPQGTSVFVVVTKQIRTEEQAQGVCPESEAAFHCSADRDCRELSPGTSNGLLTGRCVPYNATLRTCEIQGWCPPEVDTVDVPVMLEAENFTLLIKNSIRFPLFGFEKTNLPPPGSGAELGRCRFHPQLQPLCPILRLGDVARLAGQDFPALAATGGVLGIKIGWVCDLDRAWERCLPRYSFTRLDSLARTPAPGYNFRHARYYRWPDGSERRTLIKAFGIRFDVLVYGSAGKFGIVPTLINTVAAFTSIGVVSEAGVPATPSACPPGALGTCSRDKQSTDSGTFSLGL
;
A
#
# COMPACT_ATOMS: atom_id res chain seq x y z
N MET A 1 -23.97 6.33 -1.53
CA MET A 1 -22.68 5.75 -1.08
C MET A 1 -21.76 6.92 -0.77
N ASP A 2 -21.11 6.88 0.36
CA ASP A 2 -20.14 7.90 0.77
C ASP A 2 -18.77 7.26 1.05
N THR A 3 -17.79 8.04 1.53
CA THR A 3 -16.45 7.55 1.79
C THR A 3 -16.40 6.40 2.82
N ALA A 4 -17.37 6.33 3.74
CA ALA A 4 -17.44 5.26 4.74
C ALA A 4 -17.77 3.89 4.13
N ASP A 5 -18.40 3.87 2.93
CA ASP A 5 -18.78 2.63 2.27
C ASP A 5 -17.62 1.93 1.56
N TYR A 6 -16.58 2.67 1.13
CA TYR A 6 -15.53 2.11 0.28
C TYR A 6 -14.11 2.45 0.69
N VAL A 7 -13.90 3.23 1.75
CA VAL A 7 -12.56 3.52 2.29
C VAL A 7 -12.33 2.75 3.57
N THR A 8 -11.26 1.98 3.62
CA THR A 8 -10.88 1.19 4.79
C THR A 8 -9.36 1.22 5.03
N PRO A 9 -8.91 1.43 6.25
CA PRO A 9 -9.71 1.88 7.39
C PRO A 9 -10.19 3.33 7.19
N PRO A 10 -11.32 3.75 7.79
CA PRO A 10 -11.82 5.12 7.69
C PRO A 10 -10.86 6.14 8.32
N GLN A 11 -10.05 5.69 9.25
CA GLN A 11 -8.92 6.42 9.81
C GLN A 11 -7.70 5.52 9.80
N GLY A 12 -6.61 6.00 9.21
CA GLY A 12 -5.34 5.28 9.14
C GLY A 12 -4.17 6.22 9.36
N THR A 13 -3.05 5.67 9.79
CA THR A 13 -1.81 6.41 10.00
C THR A 13 -0.99 6.48 8.72
N SER A 14 -0.80 5.36 8.03
CA SER A 14 0.08 5.27 6.86
C SER A 14 -0.48 4.44 5.71
N VAL A 15 -1.63 3.78 5.90
CA VAL A 15 -2.23 2.88 4.89
C VAL A 15 -3.73 3.11 4.84
N PHE A 16 -4.28 3.16 3.63
CA PHE A 16 -5.71 3.11 3.38
C PHE A 16 -6.00 2.39 2.06
N VAL A 17 -7.20 1.89 1.93
CA VAL A 17 -7.68 1.19 0.73
C VAL A 17 -8.93 1.87 0.21
N VAL A 18 -8.94 2.14 -1.08
CA VAL A 18 -10.15 2.56 -1.79
C VAL A 18 -10.71 1.36 -2.53
N VAL A 19 -11.85 0.88 -2.09
CA VAL A 19 -12.54 -0.25 -2.71
C VAL A 19 -13.18 0.22 -4.01
N THR A 20 -12.86 -0.44 -5.11
CA THR A 20 -13.30 -0.06 -6.46
C THR A 20 -14.25 -1.07 -7.09
N LYS A 21 -14.26 -2.30 -6.59
CA LYS A 21 -15.12 -3.38 -7.08
C LYS A 21 -15.49 -4.30 -5.93
N GLN A 22 -16.75 -4.76 -5.86
CA GLN A 22 -17.22 -5.70 -4.84
C GLN A 22 -18.02 -6.83 -5.48
N ILE A 23 -17.66 -8.06 -5.18
CA ILE A 23 -18.46 -9.25 -5.48
C ILE A 23 -19.11 -9.67 -4.17
N ARG A 24 -20.44 -9.84 -4.17
CA ARG A 24 -21.21 -10.25 -3.00
C ARG A 24 -21.79 -11.64 -3.23
N THR A 25 -21.57 -12.53 -2.26
CA THR A 25 -22.25 -13.82 -2.18
C THR A 25 -23.18 -13.76 -0.97
N GLU A 26 -24.46 -13.66 -1.25
CA GLU A 26 -25.49 -13.44 -0.23
C GLU A 26 -26.04 -14.77 0.31
N GLU A 27 -26.67 -14.72 1.48
CA GLU A 27 -27.42 -15.81 2.11
C GLU A 27 -26.64 -17.12 2.29
N GLN A 28 -25.33 -17.06 2.42
CA GLN A 28 -24.53 -18.25 2.65
C GLN A 28 -24.95 -18.92 3.97
N ALA A 29 -25.17 -20.24 3.92
CA ALA A 29 -25.38 -21.08 5.07
C ALA A 29 -24.34 -22.20 5.12
N GLN A 30 -24.05 -22.72 6.31
CA GLN A 30 -23.19 -23.90 6.43
C GLN A 30 -23.93 -25.16 5.89
N GLY A 31 -23.24 -25.91 5.02
CA GLY A 31 -23.80 -27.06 4.38
C GLY A 31 -22.85 -27.71 3.39
N VAL A 32 -23.45 -28.46 2.45
CA VAL A 32 -22.72 -29.08 1.33
C VAL A 32 -23.28 -28.57 0.01
N CYS A 33 -22.40 -28.25 -0.92
CA CYS A 33 -22.77 -27.75 -2.23
C CYS A 33 -21.67 -28.02 -3.27
N PRO A 34 -21.98 -27.89 -4.57
CA PRO A 34 -21.00 -28.00 -5.63
C PRO A 34 -20.01 -26.83 -5.54
N GLU A 35 -18.72 -27.07 -5.80
CA GLU A 35 -17.71 -26.03 -5.92
C GLU A 35 -17.91 -25.21 -7.20
N SER A 36 -17.64 -23.91 -7.17
CA SER A 36 -17.80 -22.99 -8.30
C SER A 36 -16.56 -22.86 -9.19
N GLU A 37 -15.39 -23.20 -8.67
CA GLU A 37 -14.12 -23.03 -9.37
C GLU A 37 -13.93 -24.07 -10.48
N ALA A 38 -13.50 -23.60 -11.65
CA ALA A 38 -13.27 -24.46 -12.82
C ALA A 38 -12.22 -25.56 -12.59
N ALA A 39 -11.27 -25.33 -11.69
CA ALA A 39 -10.25 -26.30 -11.34
C ALA A 39 -10.83 -27.57 -10.65
N PHE A 40 -12.07 -27.51 -10.15
CA PHE A 40 -12.74 -28.63 -9.47
C PHE A 40 -13.79 -29.31 -10.34
N HIS A 41 -13.75 -29.14 -11.67
CA HIS A 41 -14.58 -29.93 -12.59
C HIS A 41 -14.20 -31.39 -12.51
N CYS A 42 -15.20 -32.26 -12.52
CA CYS A 42 -15.04 -33.69 -12.37
C CYS A 42 -15.95 -34.50 -13.28
N SER A 43 -15.54 -35.72 -13.57
CA SER A 43 -16.33 -36.71 -14.27
C SER A 43 -16.75 -37.86 -13.34
N ALA A 44 -15.92 -38.14 -12.33
CA ALA A 44 -16.15 -39.20 -11.34
C ALA A 44 -15.64 -38.81 -9.96
N ASP A 45 -16.07 -39.48 -8.91
CA ASP A 45 -15.68 -39.22 -7.52
C ASP A 45 -14.17 -39.34 -7.27
N ARG A 46 -13.48 -40.18 -8.00
CA ARG A 46 -12.02 -40.34 -7.90
C ARG A 46 -11.30 -39.02 -8.17
N ASP A 47 -11.82 -38.22 -9.14
CA ASP A 47 -11.21 -36.95 -9.54
C ASP A 47 -11.17 -35.97 -8.35
N CYS A 48 -12.20 -35.99 -7.49
CA CYS A 48 -12.34 -35.15 -6.32
C CYS A 48 -11.51 -35.60 -5.10
N ARG A 49 -11.07 -36.85 -5.07
CA ARG A 49 -10.23 -37.40 -3.99
C ARG A 49 -8.74 -37.12 -4.20
N GLU A 50 -8.32 -36.92 -5.44
CA GLU A 50 -6.91 -36.68 -5.82
C GLU A 50 -6.53 -35.20 -5.78
N LEU A 51 -7.53 -34.32 -5.68
CA LEU A 51 -7.30 -32.86 -5.66
C LEU A 51 -6.78 -32.38 -4.30
N SER A 52 -5.80 -31.50 -4.34
CA SER A 52 -5.30 -30.81 -3.14
C SER A 52 -6.34 -29.80 -2.63
N PRO A 53 -6.69 -29.81 -1.33
CA PRO A 53 -7.73 -28.95 -0.76
C PRO A 53 -7.36 -27.45 -0.68
N GLY A 54 -6.16 -27.06 -1.12
CA GLY A 54 -5.58 -25.73 -0.82
C GLY A 54 -6.24 -24.52 -1.49
N THR A 55 -7.13 -24.71 -2.47
CA THR A 55 -7.74 -23.60 -3.23
C THR A 55 -9.27 -23.65 -3.27
N SER A 56 -9.91 -24.67 -2.68
CA SER A 56 -11.36 -24.80 -2.65
C SER A 56 -12.03 -23.84 -1.65
N ASN A 57 -13.29 -23.46 -1.91
CA ASN A 57 -14.10 -22.63 -1.01
C ASN A 57 -14.55 -23.36 0.27
N GLY A 58 -14.27 -24.67 0.40
CA GLY A 58 -14.60 -25.50 1.54
C GLY A 58 -13.81 -26.80 1.59
N LEU A 59 -14.20 -27.72 2.45
CA LEU A 59 -13.61 -29.04 2.54
C LEU A 59 -14.18 -29.95 1.47
N LEU A 60 -13.34 -30.54 0.62
CA LEU A 60 -13.76 -31.50 -0.40
C LEU A 60 -14.32 -32.76 0.28
N THR A 61 -15.50 -33.18 -0.12
CA THR A 61 -16.16 -34.44 0.39
C THR A 61 -15.70 -35.67 -0.38
N GLY A 62 -15.04 -35.48 -1.53
CA GLY A 62 -14.61 -36.54 -2.44
C GLY A 62 -15.74 -37.06 -3.35
N ARG A 63 -16.84 -36.32 -3.48
CA ARG A 63 -17.95 -36.62 -4.39
C ARG A 63 -18.01 -35.67 -5.56
N CYS A 64 -18.38 -36.20 -6.73
CA CYS A 64 -18.62 -35.43 -7.93
C CYS A 64 -20.13 -35.23 -8.14
N VAL A 65 -20.59 -34.00 -7.97
CA VAL A 65 -22.00 -33.64 -7.98
C VAL A 65 -22.36 -32.73 -9.17
N PRO A 66 -23.63 -32.72 -9.64
CA PRO A 66 -24.03 -31.77 -10.68
C PRO A 66 -23.94 -30.33 -10.18
N TYR A 67 -23.27 -29.50 -10.97
CA TYR A 67 -23.22 -28.04 -10.78
C TYR A 67 -24.34 -27.34 -11.55
N ASN A 68 -24.53 -27.78 -12.81
CA ASN A 68 -25.64 -27.35 -13.68
C ASN A 68 -26.04 -28.50 -14.63
N ALA A 69 -26.88 -28.22 -15.64
CA ALA A 69 -27.40 -29.24 -16.56
C ALA A 69 -26.30 -29.98 -17.35
N THR A 70 -25.13 -29.38 -17.55
CA THR A 70 -24.04 -29.91 -18.40
C THR A 70 -22.74 -30.14 -17.66
N LEU A 71 -22.59 -29.58 -16.48
CA LEU A 71 -21.33 -29.54 -15.75
C LEU A 71 -21.43 -30.18 -14.37
N ARG A 72 -20.39 -30.92 -13.99
CA ARG A 72 -20.26 -31.52 -12.66
C ARG A 72 -18.99 -30.98 -12.02
N THR A 73 -19.06 -30.73 -10.70
CA THR A 73 -17.95 -30.27 -9.88
C THR A 73 -17.84 -31.04 -8.58
N CYS A 74 -16.69 -30.93 -7.94
CA CYS A 74 -16.51 -31.58 -6.64
C CYS A 74 -17.38 -30.91 -5.57
N GLU A 75 -17.99 -31.76 -4.75
CA GLU A 75 -18.79 -31.32 -3.61
C GLU A 75 -17.88 -30.82 -2.49
N ILE A 76 -18.25 -29.71 -1.90
CA ILE A 76 -17.58 -29.11 -0.74
C ILE A 76 -18.52 -29.05 0.46
N GLN A 77 -17.96 -29.19 1.64
CA GLN A 77 -18.60 -28.85 2.90
C GLN A 77 -18.07 -27.50 3.37
N GLY A 78 -18.95 -26.53 3.48
CA GLY A 78 -18.56 -25.17 3.85
C GLY A 78 -19.75 -24.21 3.83
N TRP A 79 -19.48 -22.97 3.48
CA TRP A 79 -20.49 -21.94 3.31
C TRP A 79 -21.07 -21.99 1.88
N CYS A 80 -22.35 -22.29 1.77
CA CYS A 80 -23.07 -22.47 0.52
C CYS A 80 -24.11 -21.37 0.27
N PRO A 81 -24.21 -20.83 -0.96
CA PRO A 81 -23.42 -21.14 -2.16
C PRO A 81 -21.97 -20.70 -2.04
N PRO A 82 -21.02 -21.31 -2.79
CA PRO A 82 -19.63 -20.89 -2.82
C PRO A 82 -19.46 -19.52 -3.51
N GLU A 83 -18.34 -18.88 -3.30
CA GLU A 83 -17.97 -17.64 -4.00
C GLU A 83 -17.81 -17.90 -5.50
N VAL A 84 -18.33 -16.99 -6.33
CA VAL A 84 -18.20 -17.04 -7.79
C VAL A 84 -17.45 -15.79 -8.27
N ASP A 85 -16.22 -15.96 -8.74
CA ASP A 85 -15.34 -14.87 -9.16
C ASP A 85 -15.62 -14.32 -10.56
N THR A 86 -16.34 -15.10 -11.38
CA THR A 86 -16.63 -14.78 -12.79
C THR A 86 -17.78 -13.79 -12.99
N VAL A 87 -18.39 -13.32 -11.90
CA VAL A 87 -19.50 -12.35 -11.98
C VAL A 87 -18.97 -10.99 -12.42
N ASP A 88 -19.53 -10.48 -13.52
CA ASP A 88 -19.26 -9.12 -13.97
C ASP A 88 -20.03 -8.13 -13.11
N VAL A 89 -19.28 -7.32 -12.37
CA VAL A 89 -19.83 -6.27 -11.48
C VAL A 89 -19.23 -4.93 -11.82
N PRO A 90 -19.99 -3.84 -11.65
CA PRO A 90 -19.51 -2.49 -11.97
C PRO A 90 -18.24 -2.13 -11.20
N VAL A 91 -17.30 -1.48 -11.89
CA VAL A 91 -16.09 -0.92 -11.31
C VAL A 91 -16.32 0.58 -11.07
N MET A 92 -15.98 1.05 -9.87
CA MET A 92 -16.12 2.45 -9.49
C MET A 92 -14.96 3.28 -10.04
N LEU A 93 -15.07 3.70 -11.29
CA LEU A 93 -14.06 4.53 -11.96
C LEU A 93 -14.03 5.97 -11.45
N GLU A 94 -15.12 6.44 -10.87
CA GLU A 94 -15.25 7.78 -10.29
C GLU A 94 -14.25 8.03 -9.15
N ALA A 95 -13.78 6.97 -8.49
CA ALA A 95 -12.73 7.03 -7.48
C ALA A 95 -11.43 7.67 -8.00
N GLU A 96 -11.23 7.70 -9.31
CA GLU A 96 -10.12 8.42 -9.93
C GLU A 96 -10.08 9.90 -9.52
N ASN A 97 -11.26 10.51 -9.33
CA ASN A 97 -11.40 11.92 -9.01
C ASN A 97 -11.28 12.25 -7.51
N PHE A 98 -11.25 11.24 -6.65
CA PHE A 98 -11.12 11.47 -5.22
C PHE A 98 -9.79 12.13 -4.88
N THR A 99 -9.84 12.99 -3.88
CA THR A 99 -8.69 13.72 -3.39
C THR A 99 -8.29 13.23 -2.01
N LEU A 100 -6.98 13.13 -1.80
CA LEU A 100 -6.36 12.71 -0.56
C LEU A 100 -5.54 13.86 0.00
N LEU A 101 -5.84 14.30 1.21
CA LEU A 101 -4.98 15.21 1.97
C LEU A 101 -4.06 14.41 2.88
N ILE A 102 -2.76 14.47 2.65
CA ILE A 102 -1.75 13.84 3.51
C ILE A 102 -1.14 14.88 4.43
N LYS A 103 -1.41 14.75 5.72
CA LYS A 103 -0.74 15.54 6.76
C LYS A 103 0.45 14.75 7.27
N ASN A 104 1.63 15.30 7.10
CA ASN A 104 2.86 14.65 7.53
C ASN A 104 3.74 15.64 8.29
N SER A 105 4.37 15.17 9.35
CA SER A 105 5.40 15.90 10.09
C SER A 105 6.65 15.05 10.22
N ILE A 106 7.81 15.68 10.22
CA ILE A 106 9.09 15.03 10.46
C ILE A 106 9.79 15.70 11.63
N ARG A 107 10.43 14.88 12.47
CA ARG A 107 11.20 15.36 13.60
C ARG A 107 12.61 14.75 13.57
N PHE A 108 13.61 15.58 13.73
CA PHE A 108 15.00 15.18 13.91
C PHE A 108 15.44 15.50 15.35
N PRO A 109 15.30 14.55 16.29
CA PRO A 109 15.53 14.80 17.72
C PRO A 109 16.94 15.30 18.02
N LEU A 110 17.95 14.75 17.32
CA LEU A 110 19.35 15.12 17.49
C LEU A 110 19.62 16.61 17.26
N PHE A 111 18.84 17.24 16.38
CA PHE A 111 18.97 18.65 16.03
C PHE A 111 17.89 19.54 16.63
N GLY A 112 16.94 18.98 17.38
CA GLY A 112 15.78 19.70 17.90
C GLY A 112 14.90 20.31 16.80
N PHE A 113 14.91 19.72 15.61
CA PHE A 113 14.22 20.24 14.42
C PHE A 113 12.94 19.45 14.17
N GLU A 114 11.84 20.19 13.93
CA GLU A 114 10.55 19.60 13.56
C GLU A 114 9.91 20.42 12.44
N LYS A 115 9.30 19.78 11.46
CA LYS A 115 8.61 20.44 10.35
C LYS A 115 7.44 19.62 9.83
N THR A 116 6.39 20.31 9.36
CA THR A 116 5.22 19.71 8.72
C THR A 116 5.19 20.07 7.24
N ASN A 117 4.51 19.25 6.43
CA ASN A 117 4.25 19.51 5.02
C ASN A 117 3.08 20.50 4.80
N LEU A 118 2.41 20.93 5.87
CA LEU A 118 1.34 21.90 5.77
C LEU A 118 1.92 23.32 5.74
N PRO A 119 1.29 24.27 5.03
CA PRO A 119 1.66 25.66 5.08
C PRO A 119 1.47 26.23 6.50
N PRO A 120 2.32 27.15 6.94
CA PRO A 120 2.19 27.76 8.26
C PRO A 120 0.87 28.54 8.39
N PRO A 121 0.29 28.58 9.60
CA PRO A 121 -0.93 29.36 9.87
C PRO A 121 -0.72 30.83 9.47
N GLY A 122 -1.67 31.41 8.74
CA GLY A 122 -1.62 32.82 8.31
C GLY A 122 -0.80 33.08 7.04
N SER A 123 -0.29 32.06 6.37
CA SER A 123 0.45 32.21 5.10
C SER A 123 -0.40 32.61 3.89
N GLY A 124 -1.72 32.75 4.04
CA GLY A 124 -2.66 33.03 2.94
C GLY A 124 -2.80 31.88 1.94
N ALA A 125 -2.10 30.77 2.14
CA ALA A 125 -2.22 29.59 1.28
C ALA A 125 -3.53 28.85 1.61
N GLU A 126 -4.53 28.99 0.73
CA GLU A 126 -5.80 28.25 0.82
C GLU A 126 -5.54 26.78 0.43
N LEU A 127 -5.39 25.91 1.44
CA LEU A 127 -5.22 24.47 1.22
C LEU A 127 -6.31 23.88 0.31
N GLY A 128 -7.56 24.36 0.41
CA GLY A 128 -8.68 23.85 -0.39
C GLY A 128 -8.58 24.11 -1.90
N ARG A 129 -7.71 25.01 -2.32
CA ARG A 129 -7.53 25.36 -3.74
C ARG A 129 -6.29 24.76 -4.39
N CYS A 130 -5.36 24.23 -3.62
CA CYS A 130 -4.17 23.60 -4.20
C CYS A 130 -4.45 22.14 -4.60
N ARG A 131 -3.74 21.69 -5.63
CA ARG A 131 -3.67 20.29 -6.06
C ARG A 131 -2.23 19.96 -6.43
N PHE A 132 -1.76 18.83 -5.96
CA PHE A 132 -0.40 18.39 -6.27
C PHE A 132 -0.18 18.33 -7.79
N HIS A 133 0.88 18.95 -8.24
CA HIS A 133 1.39 18.83 -9.59
C HIS A 133 2.93 18.89 -9.55
N PRO A 134 3.63 17.93 -10.20
CA PRO A 134 5.09 17.82 -10.06
C PRO A 134 5.87 19.08 -10.39
N GLN A 135 5.37 19.89 -11.33
CA GLN A 135 6.05 21.11 -11.79
C GLN A 135 5.40 22.40 -11.27
N LEU A 136 4.05 22.45 -11.19
CA LEU A 136 3.33 23.68 -10.85
C LEU A 136 3.14 23.87 -9.34
N GLN A 137 2.79 22.79 -8.63
CA GLN A 137 2.48 22.81 -7.20
C GLN A 137 3.09 21.58 -6.49
N PRO A 138 4.40 21.41 -6.50
CA PRO A 138 5.07 20.22 -5.98
C PRO A 138 4.98 20.06 -4.46
N LEU A 139 4.60 21.11 -3.75
CA LEU A 139 4.48 21.12 -2.28
C LEU A 139 3.05 20.99 -1.78
N CYS A 140 2.06 20.95 -2.67
CA CYS A 140 0.67 20.79 -2.25
C CYS A 140 0.44 19.38 -1.68
N PRO A 141 -0.10 19.26 -0.45
CA PRO A 141 -0.34 17.97 0.19
C PRO A 141 -1.63 17.27 -0.26
N ILE A 142 -2.36 17.87 -1.21
CA ILE A 142 -3.61 17.33 -1.75
C ILE A 142 -3.34 16.63 -3.08
N LEU A 143 -3.54 15.32 -3.10
CA LEU A 143 -3.29 14.43 -4.22
C LEU A 143 -4.62 13.92 -4.78
N ARG A 144 -4.79 13.91 -6.12
CA ARG A 144 -5.89 13.19 -6.78
C ARG A 144 -5.45 11.75 -7.04
N LEU A 145 -6.31 10.77 -6.76
CA LEU A 145 -5.94 9.36 -6.84
C LEU A 145 -5.53 8.94 -8.26
N GLY A 146 -6.21 9.43 -9.29
CA GLY A 146 -5.82 9.20 -10.68
C GLY A 146 -4.45 9.78 -11.03
N ASP A 147 -4.08 10.93 -10.45
CA ASP A 147 -2.76 11.51 -10.66
C ASP A 147 -1.67 10.67 -9.98
N VAL A 148 -1.95 10.12 -8.79
CA VAL A 148 -1.05 9.21 -8.09
C VAL A 148 -0.80 7.95 -8.93
N ALA A 149 -1.85 7.34 -9.49
CA ALA A 149 -1.73 6.17 -10.37
C ALA A 149 -0.90 6.50 -11.61
N ARG A 150 -1.22 7.58 -12.30
CA ARG A 150 -0.51 8.03 -13.50
C ARG A 150 0.98 8.32 -13.24
N LEU A 151 1.29 8.99 -12.12
CA LEU A 151 2.66 9.30 -11.71
C LEU A 151 3.44 8.05 -11.27
N ALA A 152 2.74 7.01 -10.85
CA ALA A 152 3.30 5.67 -10.62
C ALA A 152 3.44 4.84 -11.91
N GLY A 153 3.12 5.42 -13.09
CA GLY A 153 3.17 4.72 -14.38
C GLY A 153 2.07 3.68 -14.57
N GLN A 154 0.91 3.87 -13.92
CA GLN A 154 -0.20 2.93 -13.96
C GLN A 154 -1.45 3.56 -14.58
N ASP A 155 -2.25 2.72 -15.21
CA ASP A 155 -3.59 3.06 -15.70
C ASP A 155 -4.61 2.86 -14.58
N PHE A 156 -5.39 3.90 -14.26
CA PHE A 156 -6.34 3.83 -13.14
C PHE A 156 -7.48 2.82 -13.39
N PRO A 157 -8.13 2.76 -14.56
CA PRO A 157 -9.14 1.76 -14.85
C PRO A 157 -8.67 0.32 -14.67
N ALA A 158 -7.47 0.00 -15.15
CA ALA A 158 -6.89 -1.33 -14.97
C ALA A 158 -6.63 -1.68 -13.51
N LEU A 159 -6.11 -0.72 -12.73
CA LEU A 159 -5.93 -0.88 -11.29
C LEU A 159 -7.28 -1.03 -10.56
N ALA A 160 -8.29 -0.27 -10.94
CA ALA A 160 -9.61 -0.32 -10.31
C ALA A 160 -10.30 -1.68 -10.51
N ALA A 161 -10.05 -2.34 -11.66
CA ALA A 161 -10.64 -3.65 -11.97
C ALA A 161 -9.99 -4.81 -11.20
N THR A 162 -8.66 -4.79 -11.05
CA THR A 162 -7.88 -5.90 -10.46
C THR A 162 -7.40 -5.62 -9.05
N GLY A 163 -7.44 -4.34 -8.64
CA GLY A 163 -6.76 -3.87 -7.44
C GLY A 163 -5.26 -3.69 -7.65
N GLY A 164 -4.61 -3.09 -6.68
CA GLY A 164 -3.17 -2.90 -6.68
C GLY A 164 -2.66 -2.18 -5.44
N VAL A 165 -1.34 -2.12 -5.27
CA VAL A 165 -0.69 -1.44 -4.15
C VAL A 165 0.19 -0.32 -4.68
N LEU A 166 -0.12 0.92 -4.31
CA LEU A 166 0.63 2.11 -4.67
C LEU A 166 1.33 2.71 -3.46
N GLY A 167 2.62 2.95 -3.57
CA GLY A 167 3.43 3.65 -2.58
C GLY A 167 3.50 5.15 -2.87
N ILE A 168 3.12 5.95 -1.88
CA ILE A 168 3.31 7.41 -1.86
C ILE A 168 4.49 7.69 -0.94
N LYS A 169 5.65 7.97 -1.52
CA LYS A 169 6.87 8.24 -0.74
C LYS A 169 7.03 9.73 -0.50
N ILE A 170 7.21 10.10 0.76
CA ILE A 170 7.47 11.48 1.19
C ILE A 170 8.88 11.52 1.76
N GLY A 171 9.80 12.11 1.01
CA GLY A 171 11.20 12.22 1.38
C GLY A 171 11.55 13.61 1.91
N TRP A 172 12.21 13.66 3.06
CA TRP A 172 12.74 14.87 3.66
C TRP A 172 14.26 14.79 3.72
N VAL A 173 14.92 15.57 2.87
CA VAL A 173 16.38 15.68 2.88
C VAL A 173 16.72 17.12 3.25
N CYS A 174 17.15 17.31 4.49
CA CYS A 174 17.30 18.62 5.09
C CYS A 174 18.77 18.94 5.40
N ASP A 175 19.25 20.01 4.79
CA ASP A 175 20.51 20.64 5.15
C ASP A 175 20.21 21.70 6.22
N LEU A 176 20.51 21.40 7.48
CA LEU A 176 20.19 22.27 8.61
C LEU A 176 21.22 23.40 8.85
N ASP A 177 22.23 23.51 8.01
CA ASP A 177 23.11 24.68 7.93
C ASP A 177 22.47 25.80 7.10
N ARG A 178 21.44 25.46 6.33
CA ARG A 178 20.68 26.43 5.54
C ARG A 178 19.41 26.87 6.26
N ALA A 179 18.76 27.91 5.69
CA ALA A 179 17.49 28.39 6.18
C ALA A 179 16.44 27.24 6.24
N TRP A 180 15.71 27.16 7.35
CA TRP A 180 14.75 26.08 7.66
C TRP A 180 13.65 25.95 6.62
N GLU A 181 13.32 27.01 5.88
CA GLU A 181 12.36 27.03 4.79
C GLU A 181 12.75 26.09 3.64
N ARG A 182 14.05 25.87 3.44
CA ARG A 182 14.57 25.02 2.36
C ARG A 182 14.44 23.51 2.61
N CYS A 183 14.15 23.12 3.83
CA CYS A 183 13.80 21.74 4.14
C CYS A 183 12.35 21.49 3.68
N LEU A 184 12.17 20.91 2.51
CA LEU A 184 10.88 20.73 1.85
C LEU A 184 10.67 19.26 1.51
N PRO A 185 9.39 18.75 1.60
CA PRO A 185 9.08 17.38 1.24
C PRO A 185 9.20 17.16 -0.27
N ARG A 186 9.64 15.96 -0.65
CA ARG A 186 9.60 15.48 -2.03
C ARG A 186 8.69 14.29 -2.13
N TYR A 187 7.70 14.36 -3.02
CA TYR A 187 6.77 13.28 -3.28
C TYR A 187 7.25 12.44 -4.46
N SER A 188 7.16 11.12 -4.31
CA SER A 188 7.38 10.17 -5.40
C SER A 188 6.40 9.01 -5.28
N PHE A 189 6.03 8.43 -6.43
CA PHE A 189 4.98 7.45 -6.54
C PHE A 189 5.51 6.20 -7.22
N THR A 190 5.11 5.03 -6.74
CA THR A 190 5.58 3.76 -7.29
C THR A 190 4.56 2.66 -7.03
N ARG A 191 4.45 1.71 -7.94
CA ARG A 191 3.69 0.48 -7.71
C ARG A 191 4.52 -0.48 -6.85
N LEU A 192 3.92 -1.02 -5.77
CA LEU A 192 4.59 -1.91 -4.83
C LEU A 192 4.36 -3.40 -5.14
N ASP A 193 3.22 -3.75 -5.74
CA ASP A 193 2.84 -5.11 -6.17
C ASP A 193 3.21 -5.37 -7.64
N SER A 194 4.43 -5.05 -8.05
CA SER A 194 4.88 -5.18 -9.43
C SER A 194 4.65 -6.60 -9.99
N LEU A 195 4.02 -6.68 -11.17
CA LEU A 195 3.79 -7.91 -11.95
C LEU A 195 5.06 -8.75 -12.17
N ALA A 196 6.22 -8.12 -12.21
CA ALA A 196 7.51 -8.80 -12.38
C ALA A 196 8.07 -9.43 -11.09
N ARG A 197 7.49 -9.13 -9.93
CA ARG A 197 8.06 -9.52 -8.61
C ARG A 197 7.12 -10.34 -7.75
N THR A 198 5.82 -10.37 -8.06
CA THR A 198 4.82 -11.12 -7.29
C THR A 198 4.05 -12.08 -8.18
N PRO A 199 3.87 -13.34 -7.77
CA PRO A 199 3.12 -14.33 -8.55
C PRO A 199 1.62 -14.01 -8.62
N ALA A 200 1.10 -13.16 -7.74
CA ALA A 200 -0.30 -12.73 -7.71
C ALA A 200 -0.37 -11.21 -7.55
N PRO A 201 -0.31 -10.45 -8.67
CA PRO A 201 -0.48 -9.00 -8.64
C PRO A 201 -1.93 -8.63 -8.36
N GLY A 202 -2.14 -7.44 -7.81
CA GLY A 202 -3.45 -6.94 -7.45
C GLY A 202 -3.65 -6.88 -5.94
N TYR A 203 -4.79 -6.34 -5.53
CA TYR A 203 -5.16 -6.27 -4.13
C TYR A 203 -6.64 -6.54 -3.96
N ASN A 204 -6.95 -7.56 -3.20
CA ASN A 204 -8.32 -7.88 -2.80
C ASN A 204 -8.33 -8.44 -1.37
N PHE A 205 -9.46 -8.31 -0.71
CA PHE A 205 -9.69 -8.91 0.59
C PHE A 205 -11.13 -9.38 0.71
N ARG A 206 -11.38 -10.29 1.64
CA ARG A 206 -12.70 -10.80 1.94
C ARG A 206 -13.15 -10.31 3.30
N HIS A 207 -14.42 -9.93 3.37
CA HIS A 207 -15.10 -9.55 4.59
C HIS A 207 -16.44 -10.29 4.66
N ALA A 208 -16.76 -10.91 5.79
CA ALA A 208 -18.02 -11.62 5.99
C ALA A 208 -18.87 -10.90 7.03
N ARG A 209 -20.13 -10.67 6.70
CA ARG A 209 -21.12 -10.13 7.61
C ARG A 209 -22.08 -11.23 8.02
N TYR A 210 -22.07 -11.61 9.30
CA TYR A 210 -22.91 -12.65 9.87
C TYR A 210 -24.23 -12.09 10.39
N TYR A 211 -25.30 -12.85 10.23
CA TYR A 211 -26.63 -12.52 10.73
C TYR A 211 -27.43 -13.80 10.99
N ARG A 212 -28.49 -13.67 11.77
CA ARG A 212 -29.42 -14.78 12.01
C ARG A 212 -30.66 -14.64 11.15
N TRP A 213 -31.06 -15.74 10.56
CA TRP A 213 -32.31 -15.84 9.82
C TRP A 213 -33.50 -15.98 10.79
N PRO A 214 -34.77 -15.74 10.36
CA PRO A 214 -35.95 -15.88 11.22
C PRO A 214 -36.15 -17.29 11.80
N ASP A 215 -35.63 -18.32 11.14
CA ASP A 215 -35.64 -19.73 11.61
C ASP A 215 -34.56 -20.03 12.68
N GLY A 216 -33.76 -19.03 13.06
CA GLY A 216 -32.65 -19.14 13.99
C GLY A 216 -31.33 -19.62 13.38
N SER A 217 -31.32 -19.99 12.09
CA SER A 217 -30.07 -20.40 11.40
C SER A 217 -29.10 -19.25 11.24
N GLU A 218 -27.83 -19.59 11.34
CA GLU A 218 -26.75 -18.61 11.10
C GLU A 218 -26.48 -18.50 9.60
N ARG A 219 -26.46 -17.28 9.12
CA ARG A 219 -26.19 -16.94 7.73
C ARG A 219 -25.10 -15.89 7.65
N ARG A 220 -24.46 -15.78 6.48
CA ARG A 220 -23.52 -14.69 6.22
C ARG A 220 -23.66 -14.17 4.79
N THR A 221 -23.31 -12.93 4.59
CA THR A 221 -23.00 -12.35 3.29
C THR A 221 -21.47 -12.22 3.20
N LEU A 222 -20.88 -12.90 2.23
CA LEU A 222 -19.46 -12.77 1.91
C LEU A 222 -19.27 -11.65 0.89
N ILE A 223 -18.34 -10.75 1.16
CA ILE A 223 -17.97 -9.66 0.27
C ILE A 223 -16.50 -9.83 -0.09
N LYS A 224 -16.21 -10.03 -1.37
CA LYS A 224 -14.86 -9.94 -1.92
C LYS A 224 -14.68 -8.56 -2.50
N ALA A 225 -13.82 -7.77 -1.88
CA ALA A 225 -13.55 -6.39 -2.26
C ALA A 225 -12.21 -6.32 -2.99
N PHE A 226 -12.22 -5.74 -4.18
CA PHE A 226 -11.03 -5.33 -4.90
C PHE A 226 -10.84 -3.84 -4.68
N GLY A 227 -9.60 -3.41 -4.55
CA GLY A 227 -9.33 -2.00 -4.31
C GLY A 227 -7.89 -1.61 -4.56
N ILE A 228 -7.65 -0.31 -4.53
CA ILE A 228 -6.31 0.24 -4.61
C ILE A 228 -5.88 0.57 -3.19
N ARG A 229 -4.84 -0.12 -2.72
CA ARG A 229 -4.20 0.15 -1.45
C ARG A 229 -3.11 1.21 -1.66
N PHE A 230 -3.13 2.22 -0.82
CA PHE A 230 -2.15 3.29 -0.80
C PHE A 230 -1.33 3.19 0.49
N ASP A 231 -0.03 3.01 0.34
CA ASP A 231 0.94 2.98 1.43
C ASP A 231 1.71 4.30 1.43
N VAL A 232 1.57 5.10 2.50
CA VAL A 232 2.30 6.35 2.68
C VAL A 232 3.61 6.04 3.41
N LEU A 233 4.72 6.22 2.71
CA LEU A 233 6.06 5.89 3.18
C LEU A 233 6.84 7.19 3.43
N VAL A 234 7.08 7.49 4.69
CA VAL A 234 7.83 8.69 5.09
C VAL A 234 9.25 8.31 5.45
N TYR A 235 10.20 9.04 4.92
CA TYR A 235 11.59 8.90 5.32
C TYR A 235 12.27 10.27 5.33
N GLY A 236 13.29 10.40 6.18
CA GLY A 236 14.00 11.65 6.30
C GLY A 236 15.46 11.45 6.67
N SER A 237 16.26 12.38 6.22
CA SER A 237 17.64 12.55 6.67
C SER A 237 17.94 14.03 6.85
N ALA A 238 18.63 14.37 7.94
CA ALA A 238 19.09 15.71 8.20
C ALA A 238 20.59 15.68 8.45
N GLY A 239 21.27 16.72 7.98
CA GLY A 239 22.67 16.96 8.26
C GLY A 239 22.87 18.37 8.79
N LYS A 240 23.77 18.52 9.76
CA LYS A 240 24.26 19.78 10.27
C LYS A 240 25.75 19.67 10.46
N PHE A 241 26.48 20.71 10.04
CA PHE A 241 27.93 20.77 10.23
C PHE A 241 28.25 20.84 11.73
N GLY A 242 29.20 20.04 12.16
CA GLY A 242 29.72 20.06 13.52
C GLY A 242 31.24 19.98 13.54
N ILE A 243 31.91 20.92 14.21
CA ILE A 243 33.37 20.97 14.28
C ILE A 243 33.91 19.69 14.94
N VAL A 244 33.34 19.27 16.07
CA VAL A 244 33.82 18.12 16.83
C VAL A 244 33.74 16.79 16.03
N PRO A 245 32.57 16.41 15.42
CA PRO A 245 32.50 15.24 14.55
C PRO A 245 33.46 15.30 13.36
N THR A 246 33.66 16.50 12.79
CA THR A 246 34.57 16.68 11.67
C THR A 246 36.01 16.41 12.06
N LEU A 247 36.47 16.95 13.19
CA LEU A 247 37.83 16.70 13.71
C LEU A 247 38.05 15.22 14.01
N ILE A 248 37.09 14.55 14.69
CA ILE A 248 37.16 13.11 15.02
C ILE A 248 37.32 12.29 13.74
N ASN A 249 36.44 12.53 12.75
CA ASN A 249 36.47 11.78 11.51
C ASN A 249 37.70 12.09 10.64
N THR A 250 38.20 13.30 10.70
CA THR A 250 39.46 13.66 10.02
C THR A 250 40.64 12.92 10.63
N VAL A 251 40.76 12.88 11.96
CA VAL A 251 41.79 12.09 12.65
C VAL A 251 41.65 10.60 12.34
N ALA A 252 40.42 10.05 12.38
CA ALA A 252 40.16 8.66 12.05
C ALA A 252 40.53 8.32 10.60
N ALA A 253 40.26 9.23 9.64
CA ALA A 253 40.68 9.06 8.25
C ALA A 253 42.17 9.01 8.08
N PHE A 254 42.93 9.91 8.73
CA PHE A 254 44.39 9.92 8.68
C PHE A 254 44.98 8.65 9.31
N THR A 255 44.46 8.17 10.44
CA THR A 255 44.92 6.93 11.07
C THR A 255 44.61 5.71 10.19
N SER A 256 43.45 5.66 9.54
CA SER A 256 43.10 4.57 8.62
C SER A 256 44.00 4.51 7.39
N ILE A 257 44.38 5.67 6.82
CA ILE A 257 45.30 5.73 5.68
C ILE A 257 46.68 5.25 6.11
N GLY A 258 47.16 5.60 7.31
CA GLY A 258 48.43 5.10 7.83
C GLY A 258 48.46 3.59 7.97
N VAL A 259 47.44 2.97 8.50
CA VAL A 259 47.32 1.49 8.65
C VAL A 259 47.22 0.78 7.31
N VAL A 260 46.50 1.36 6.32
CA VAL A 260 46.39 0.73 4.99
C VAL A 260 47.73 0.79 4.23
N SER A 261 48.55 1.81 4.42
CA SER A 261 49.85 1.89 3.76
C SER A 261 50.87 0.87 4.27
N GLU A 262 50.69 0.38 5.51
CA GLU A 262 51.57 -0.69 6.06
C GLU A 262 51.04 -2.13 5.77
N ALA A 263 49.73 -2.28 5.57
CA ALA A 263 49.11 -3.62 5.47
C ALA A 263 48.84 -4.12 4.04
N GLY A 264 49.01 -3.31 3.01
CA GLY A 264 48.87 -3.74 1.59
C GLY A 264 47.51 -4.33 1.19
N VAL A 265 46.39 -4.00 1.90
CA VAL A 265 45.08 -4.54 1.64
C VAL A 265 44.25 -3.54 0.80
N PRO A 266 43.67 -3.93 -0.35
CA PRO A 266 42.86 -3.02 -1.14
C PRO A 266 41.55 -2.67 -0.42
N ALA A 267 41.36 -1.39 -0.16
CA ALA A 267 40.10 -0.86 0.42
C ALA A 267 38.96 -0.95 -0.58
N THR A 268 37.90 -1.69 -0.25
CA THR A 268 36.63 -1.60 -0.96
C THR A 268 35.92 -0.28 -0.60
N PRO A 269 35.52 0.55 -1.55
CA PRO A 269 34.88 1.82 -1.26
C PRO A 269 33.43 1.61 -0.84
N SER A 270 33.12 1.89 0.43
CA SER A 270 31.73 2.11 0.86
C SER A 270 31.27 3.46 0.30
N ALA A 271 30.28 3.43 -0.56
CA ALA A 271 29.80 4.55 -1.36
C ALA A 271 29.25 5.69 -0.52
N CYS A 272 29.98 6.80 -0.47
CA CYS A 272 29.41 8.14 -0.40
C CYS A 272 29.68 8.85 -1.74
N PRO A 273 28.74 9.64 -2.29
CA PRO A 273 28.94 10.29 -3.57
C PRO A 273 30.08 11.33 -3.47
N PRO A 274 30.89 11.52 -4.55
CA PRO A 274 32.00 12.45 -4.54
C PRO A 274 31.50 13.90 -4.51
N GLY A 275 31.90 14.64 -3.46
CA GLY A 275 31.64 16.07 -3.35
C GLY A 275 31.33 16.60 -1.96
N ALA A 276 31.24 15.80 -0.93
CA ALA A 276 30.95 16.23 0.44
C ALA A 276 32.18 16.02 1.34
N LEU A 277 33.04 17.00 1.42
CA LEU A 277 34.01 17.18 2.50
C LEU A 277 33.26 17.70 3.75
N GLY A 278 32.55 16.82 4.43
CA GLY A 278 31.85 17.12 5.67
C GLY A 278 31.14 15.86 6.19
N THR A 279 31.46 15.48 7.41
CA THR A 279 30.85 14.34 8.07
C THR A 279 29.41 14.64 8.40
N CYS A 280 28.53 13.98 7.68
CA CYS A 280 27.10 14.01 7.93
C CYS A 280 26.78 13.09 9.11
N SER A 281 26.41 13.63 10.25
CA SER A 281 25.75 12.86 11.29
C SER A 281 24.35 12.51 10.79
N ARG A 282 24.11 11.24 10.52
CA ARG A 282 22.84 10.75 9.96
C ARG A 282 21.92 10.34 11.10
N ASP A 283 20.90 11.12 11.35
CA ASP A 283 19.77 10.65 12.13
C ASP A 283 18.79 9.94 11.20
N LYS A 284 18.64 8.60 11.37
CA LYS A 284 17.76 7.76 10.57
C LYS A 284 16.38 7.55 11.22
N GLN A 285 16.16 8.10 12.40
CA GLN A 285 14.94 7.90 13.15
C GLN A 285 13.93 9.00 12.85
N SER A 286 13.04 8.75 11.90
CA SER A 286 11.81 9.53 11.75
C SER A 286 10.71 8.84 12.57
N THR A 287 10.13 9.53 13.52
CA THR A 287 8.86 9.15 14.10
C THR A 287 7.75 9.66 13.19
N ASP A 288 7.06 8.75 12.54
CA ASP A 288 5.95 9.07 11.65
C ASP A 288 4.67 9.29 12.47
N SER A 289 4.09 10.49 12.35
CA SER A 289 2.71 10.76 12.74
C SER A 289 1.99 11.36 11.54
N GLY A 290 1.67 10.50 10.56
CA GLY A 290 0.86 10.87 9.40
C GLY A 290 -0.61 10.62 9.67
N THR A 291 -1.45 11.65 9.54
CA THR A 291 -2.90 11.51 9.43
C THR A 291 -3.31 11.92 8.02
N PHE A 292 -4.28 11.21 7.46
CA PHE A 292 -4.87 11.58 6.17
C PHE A 292 -6.38 11.78 6.29
N SER A 293 -6.94 12.59 5.43
CA SER A 293 -8.38 12.73 5.25
C SER A 293 -8.71 12.70 3.76
N LEU A 294 -9.79 12.01 3.41
CA LEU A 294 -10.34 11.99 2.06
C LEU A 294 -11.40 13.07 1.90
N GLY A 295 -11.38 13.75 0.75
CA GLY A 295 -12.43 14.66 0.28
C GLY A 295 -12.98 14.19 -1.07
N LEU A 296 -14.22 14.50 -1.34
CA LEU A 296 -14.93 14.29 -2.61
C LEU A 296 -14.65 15.42 -3.58
#